data_b3c886d919433ef766e0f79baaac5e13
#
_entry.id   b3c886d919433ef766e0f79baaac5e13
#
_cell.length_a   1.000
_cell.length_b   1.000
_cell.length_c   1.000
_cell.angle_alpha   90.00
_cell.angle_beta   90.00
_cell.angle_gamma   90.00
#
_symmetry.space_group_name_H-M   'P 1'
#
loop_
_entity.id
_entity.type
_entity.pdbx_description
1 polymer ?
#
loop_
_entity_poly.entity_id
_entity_poly.type
_entity_poly.pdbx_seq_one_letter_code
_entity_poly.pdbx_strand_id
1 'polypeptide(L)'
;RWGRVWDAAREDLEGRGEWDEVSAALLEHLVRNLQEADNALSAASAEPFTEGSQGQLVAHPGFGVSRGCEAAVLAAARQLRLTPATKGSGDGSGSSGREADPFAAVDELAARRARGGA
;
A
#
# COMPACT_ATOMS: atom_id res chain seq x y z
N ARG A 1 -0.49 -16.59 0.76
CA ARG A 1 -1.17 -15.34 0.42
C ARG A 1 -0.33 -14.48 -0.53
N TRP A 2 0.92 -14.27 -0.17
CA TRP A 2 1.79 -13.38 -0.95
C TRP A 2 2.14 -13.94 -2.32
N GLY A 3 2.29 -15.25 -2.42
CA GLY A 3 2.49 -15.92 -3.71
C GLY A 3 1.34 -15.71 -4.66
N ARG A 4 0.11 -15.68 -4.17
CA ARG A 4 -1.08 -15.42 -4.99
C ARG A 4 -1.14 -13.99 -5.48
N VAL A 5 -0.75 -13.04 -4.63
CA VAL A 5 -0.67 -11.61 -5.02
C VAL A 5 0.39 -11.44 -6.12
N TRP A 6 1.55 -12.04 -5.95
CA TRP A 6 2.62 -12.03 -6.94
C TRP A 6 2.14 -12.59 -8.27
N ASP A 7 1.56 -13.79 -8.24
CA ASP A 7 1.12 -14.49 -9.46
C ASP A 7 0.03 -13.70 -10.19
N ALA A 8 -0.95 -13.16 -9.47
CA ALA A 8 -2.03 -12.38 -10.06
C ALA A 8 -1.51 -11.10 -10.71
N ALA A 9 -0.63 -10.38 -10.04
CA ALA A 9 -0.04 -9.15 -10.57
C ALA A 9 0.84 -9.43 -11.79
N ARG A 10 1.64 -10.48 -11.74
CA ARG A 10 2.49 -10.88 -12.86
C ARG A 10 1.66 -11.25 -14.08
N GLU A 11 0.61 -12.04 -13.87
CA GLU A 11 -0.29 -12.43 -14.96
C GLU A 11 -0.94 -11.19 -15.61
N ASP A 12 -1.38 -10.23 -14.81
CA ASP A 12 -1.94 -8.99 -15.32
C ASP A 12 -0.93 -8.18 -16.14
N LEU A 13 0.29 -8.06 -15.64
CA LEU A 13 1.36 -7.35 -16.35
C LEU A 13 1.78 -8.07 -17.64
N GLU A 14 1.88 -9.38 -17.62
CA GLU A 14 2.17 -10.18 -18.82
C GLU A 14 1.07 -10.01 -19.86
N GLY A 15 -0.20 -10.04 -19.41
CA GLY A 15 -1.35 -9.86 -20.30
C GLY A 15 -1.39 -8.50 -20.98
N ARG A 16 -0.83 -7.47 -20.34
CA ARG A 16 -0.73 -6.12 -20.89
C ARG A 16 0.56 -5.88 -21.69
N GLY A 17 1.45 -6.87 -21.76
CA GLY A 17 2.75 -6.72 -22.41
C GLY A 17 3.72 -5.83 -21.64
N GLU A 18 3.51 -5.65 -20.34
CA GLU A 18 4.31 -4.75 -19.50
C GLU A 18 5.24 -5.50 -18.54
N TRP A 19 5.38 -6.80 -18.68
CA TRP A 19 6.27 -7.59 -17.85
C TRP A 19 7.72 -7.49 -18.35
N ASP A 20 8.58 -6.86 -17.56
CA ASP A 20 10.01 -6.72 -17.82
C ASP A 20 10.78 -6.74 -16.49
N GLU A 21 12.09 -6.56 -16.54
CA GLU A 21 12.94 -6.56 -15.35
C GLU A 21 12.57 -5.46 -14.37
N VAL A 22 12.19 -4.28 -14.86
CA VAL A 22 11.80 -3.15 -14.02
C VAL A 22 10.48 -3.46 -13.31
N SER A 23 9.50 -3.96 -14.06
CA SER A 23 8.21 -4.35 -13.48
C SER A 23 8.38 -5.46 -12.45
N ALA A 24 9.24 -6.43 -12.72
CA ALA A 24 9.54 -7.51 -11.78
C ALA A 24 10.14 -6.99 -10.48
N ALA A 25 11.10 -6.06 -10.57
CA ALA A 25 11.73 -5.45 -9.41
C ALA A 25 10.73 -4.63 -8.59
N LEU A 26 9.87 -3.85 -9.25
CA LEU A 26 8.83 -3.07 -8.58
C LEU A 26 7.79 -3.98 -7.89
N LEU A 27 7.42 -5.07 -8.55
CA LEU A 27 6.48 -6.02 -7.97
C LEU A 27 7.08 -6.73 -6.76
N GLU A 28 8.36 -7.11 -6.83
CA GLU A 28 9.06 -7.69 -5.68
C GLU A 28 9.07 -6.71 -4.50
N HIS A 29 9.36 -5.45 -4.77
CA HIS A 29 9.34 -4.39 -3.76
C HIS A 29 7.95 -4.25 -3.14
N LEU A 30 6.91 -4.25 -3.96
CA LEU A 30 5.53 -4.16 -3.52
C LEU A 30 5.16 -5.32 -2.59
N VAL A 31 5.41 -6.56 -3.00
CA VAL A 31 5.08 -7.75 -2.21
C VAL A 31 5.87 -7.77 -0.91
N ARG A 32 7.15 -7.42 -0.95
CA ARG A 32 7.99 -7.34 0.25
C ARG A 32 7.45 -6.33 1.25
N ASN A 33 7.02 -5.16 0.78
CA ASN A 33 6.44 -4.14 1.64
C ASN A 33 5.07 -4.56 2.20
N LEU A 34 4.28 -5.32 1.45
CA LEU A 34 3.05 -5.89 1.99
C LEU A 34 3.33 -6.84 3.15
N GLN A 35 4.34 -7.69 3.02
CA GLN A 35 4.73 -8.61 4.08
C GLN A 35 5.22 -7.85 5.31
N GLU A 36 6.07 -6.84 5.11
CA GLU A 36 6.58 -5.99 6.18
C GLU A 36 5.46 -5.25 6.91
N ALA A 37 4.52 -4.67 6.16
CA ALA A 37 3.38 -3.96 6.75
C ALA A 37 2.54 -4.90 7.61
N ASP A 38 2.30 -6.11 7.12
CA ASP A 38 1.51 -7.11 7.84
C ASP A 38 2.20 -7.55 9.14
N ASN A 39 3.50 -7.81 9.05
CA ASN A 39 4.30 -8.21 10.22
C ASN A 39 4.38 -7.08 11.25
N ALA A 40 4.62 -5.85 10.81
CA ALA A 40 4.70 -4.70 11.70
C ALA A 40 3.37 -4.42 12.39
N LEU A 41 2.26 -4.53 11.64
CA LEU A 41 0.93 -4.32 12.20
C LEU A 41 0.56 -5.42 13.19
N SER A 42 0.91 -6.67 12.91
CA SER A 42 0.68 -7.78 13.81
C SER A 42 1.44 -7.60 15.13
N ALA A 43 2.70 -7.20 15.06
CA ALA A 43 3.50 -6.93 16.25
C ALA A 43 2.93 -5.77 17.05
N ALA A 44 2.54 -4.69 16.38
CA ALA A 44 1.97 -3.52 17.04
C ALA A 44 0.60 -3.82 17.68
N SER A 45 -0.21 -4.65 17.02
CA SER A 45 -1.52 -5.04 17.54
C SER A 45 -1.41 -5.95 18.77
N ALA A 46 -0.37 -6.77 18.83
CA ALA A 46 -0.11 -7.63 19.99
C ALA A 46 0.33 -6.83 21.22
N GLU A 47 1.06 -5.73 21.01
CA GLU A 47 1.56 -4.86 22.08
C GLU A 47 1.47 -3.40 21.63
N PRO A 48 0.24 -2.80 21.67
CA PRO A 48 0.01 -1.49 21.05
C PRO A 48 0.81 -0.34 21.68
N PHE A 49 1.20 -0.48 22.95
CA PHE A 49 1.98 0.53 23.64
C PHE A 49 3.27 -0.07 24.16
N THR A 50 4.35 0.68 24.06
CA THR A 50 5.66 0.32 24.59
C THR A 50 6.15 1.42 25.52
N GLU A 51 7.17 1.10 26.31
CA GLU A 51 7.79 2.08 27.19
C GLU A 51 8.79 2.93 26.40
N GLY A 52 8.63 4.25 26.45
CA GLY A 52 9.55 5.18 25.85
C GLY A 52 10.81 5.38 26.68
N SER A 53 11.75 6.18 26.15
CA SER A 53 13.06 6.42 26.79
C SER A 53 12.97 7.08 28.17
N GLN A 54 11.85 7.72 28.47
CA GLN A 54 11.61 8.36 29.77
C GLN A 54 10.56 7.64 30.60
N GLY A 55 10.28 6.38 30.28
CA GLY A 55 9.31 5.55 31.00
C GLY A 55 7.85 5.80 30.64
N GLN A 56 7.56 6.73 29.72
CA GLN A 56 6.19 7.00 29.28
C GLN A 56 5.69 5.91 28.32
N LEU A 57 4.37 5.73 28.27
CA LEU A 57 3.76 4.85 27.28
C LEU A 57 3.72 5.56 25.91
N VAL A 58 4.23 4.89 24.89
CA VAL A 58 4.21 5.38 23.51
C VAL A 58 3.61 4.32 22.62
N ALA A 59 3.06 4.74 21.48
CA ALA A 59 2.55 3.81 20.49
C ALA A 59 3.68 2.92 19.95
N HIS A 60 3.38 1.64 19.73
CA HIS A 60 4.36 0.70 19.18
C HIS A 60 4.90 1.23 17.84
N PRO A 61 6.24 1.24 17.64
CA PRO A 61 6.82 1.76 16.40
C PRO A 61 6.35 1.02 15.14
N GLY A 62 5.85 -0.21 15.29
CA GLY A 62 5.28 -0.98 14.18
C GLY A 62 4.12 -0.31 13.47
N PHE A 63 3.36 0.57 14.13
CA PHE A 63 2.30 1.32 13.46
C PHE A 63 2.87 2.29 12.42
N GLY A 64 3.96 2.97 12.75
CA GLY A 64 4.66 3.85 11.80
C GLY A 64 5.31 3.08 10.66
N VAL A 65 5.94 1.96 10.96
CA VAL A 65 6.55 1.08 9.95
C VAL A 65 5.47 0.56 9.00
N SER A 66 4.34 0.10 9.52
CA SER A 66 3.23 -0.39 8.70
C SER A 66 2.73 0.69 7.75
N ARG A 67 2.54 1.91 8.23
CA ARG A 67 2.09 3.02 7.39
C ARG A 67 3.10 3.37 6.30
N GLY A 68 4.38 3.37 6.64
CA GLY A 68 5.45 3.62 5.66
C GLY A 68 5.48 2.55 4.57
N CYS A 69 5.34 1.30 4.94
CA CYS A 69 5.29 0.18 3.99
C CYS A 69 4.04 0.25 3.11
N GLU A 70 2.90 0.61 3.67
CA GLU A 70 1.66 0.78 2.91
C GLU A 70 1.77 1.91 1.89
N ALA A 71 2.41 3.01 2.24
CA ALA A 71 2.69 4.10 1.31
C ALA A 71 3.58 3.64 0.15
N ALA A 72 4.61 2.84 0.44
CA ALA A 72 5.48 2.27 -0.59
C ALA A 72 4.73 1.31 -1.51
N VAL A 73 3.84 0.49 -0.94
CA VAL A 73 2.98 -0.42 -1.72
C VAL A 73 2.11 0.37 -2.68
N LEU A 74 1.46 1.43 -2.18
CA LEU A 74 0.58 2.25 -2.99
C LEU A 74 1.33 2.92 -4.14
N ALA A 75 2.52 3.47 -3.87
CA ALA A 75 3.35 4.10 -4.89
C ALA A 75 3.76 3.10 -5.98
N ALA A 76 4.20 1.89 -5.59
CA ALA A 76 4.58 0.85 -6.53
C ALA A 76 3.38 0.36 -7.34
N ALA A 77 2.24 0.17 -6.70
CA ALA A 77 1.01 -0.28 -7.36
C ALA A 77 0.54 0.74 -8.41
N ARG A 78 0.66 2.03 -8.11
CA ARG A 78 0.32 3.09 -9.07
C ARG A 78 1.26 3.08 -10.26
N GLN A 79 2.56 2.91 -10.05
CA GLN A 79 3.53 2.84 -11.13
C GLN A 79 3.30 1.63 -12.02
N LEU A 80 2.92 0.50 -11.45
CA LEU A 80 2.61 -0.72 -12.19
C LEU A 80 1.18 -0.72 -12.76
N ARG A 81 0.39 0.29 -12.43
CA ARG A 81 -1.02 0.42 -12.83
C ARG A 81 -1.85 -0.80 -12.44
N LEU A 82 -1.67 -1.25 -11.21
CA LEU A 82 -2.39 -2.39 -10.64
C LEU A 82 -3.68 -1.99 -9.92
N THR A 83 -3.88 -0.69 -9.67
CA THR A 83 -5.11 -0.20 -9.05
C THR A 83 -6.16 0.08 -10.13
N PRO A 84 -7.45 -0.06 -9.83
CA PRO A 84 -8.50 0.25 -10.80
C PRO A 84 -8.42 1.67 -11.38
N ALA A 85 -8.08 2.66 -10.57
CA ALA A 85 -7.94 4.05 -11.00
C ALA A 85 -6.84 4.23 -12.05
N THR A 86 -5.69 3.58 -11.84
CA THR A 86 -4.55 3.68 -12.75
C THR A 86 -4.71 2.80 -13.99
N LYS A 87 -5.41 1.67 -13.87
CA LYS A 87 -5.74 0.84 -15.03
C LYS A 87 -6.61 1.59 -16.03
N GLY A 88 -7.55 2.40 -15.54
CA GLY A 88 -8.44 3.19 -16.37
C GLY A 88 -7.79 4.41 -17.01
N SER A 89 -6.60 4.83 -16.57
CA SER A 89 -5.98 6.08 -17.01
C SER A 89 -5.57 6.08 -18.49
N GLY A 90 -5.40 4.91 -19.08
CA GLY A 90 -4.99 4.80 -20.48
C GLY A 90 -6.11 5.02 -21.49
N ASP A 91 -7.36 4.90 -21.09
CA ASP A 91 -8.52 5.01 -21.98
C ASP A 91 -9.34 6.29 -21.78
N GLY A 92 -8.89 7.17 -20.91
CA GLY A 92 -9.52 8.45 -20.71
C GLY A 92 -10.76 8.47 -19.81
N SER A 93 -11.11 7.36 -19.19
CA SER A 93 -12.29 7.25 -18.32
C SER A 93 -11.96 7.51 -16.84
N GLY A 94 -11.11 8.48 -16.57
CA GLY A 94 -10.57 8.74 -15.24
C GLY A 94 -11.60 8.99 -14.13
N SER A 95 -12.77 9.50 -14.45
CA SER A 95 -13.78 9.79 -13.43
C SER A 95 -14.40 8.53 -12.83
N SER A 96 -14.59 7.49 -13.63
CA SER A 96 -15.15 6.23 -13.12
C SER A 96 -14.12 5.41 -12.37
N GLY A 97 -12.84 5.51 -12.75
CA GLY A 97 -11.77 4.84 -12.07
C GLY A 97 -11.57 5.32 -10.64
N ARG A 98 -11.92 6.57 -10.37
CA ARG A 98 -11.79 7.18 -9.06
C ARG A 98 -12.67 6.50 -8.00
N GLU A 99 -13.91 6.15 -8.38
CA GLU A 99 -14.83 5.48 -7.47
C GLU A 99 -14.43 4.03 -7.21
N ALA A 100 -13.75 3.42 -8.16
CA ALA A 100 -13.33 2.04 -8.08
C ALA A 100 -11.99 1.85 -7.36
N ASP A 101 -11.27 2.93 -7.05
CA ASP A 101 -9.98 2.87 -6.37
C ASP A 101 -10.16 2.47 -4.90
N PRO A 102 -9.67 1.28 -4.46
CA PRO A 102 -9.81 0.86 -3.07
C PRO A 102 -9.03 1.73 -2.09
N PHE A 103 -8.08 2.52 -2.58
CA PHE A 103 -7.26 3.39 -1.74
C PHE A 103 -7.81 4.82 -1.64
N ALA A 104 -8.78 5.19 -2.48
CA ALA A 104 -9.36 6.54 -2.47
C ALA A 104 -9.99 6.88 -1.11
N ALA A 105 -10.67 5.92 -0.49
CA ALA A 105 -11.28 6.10 0.82
C ALA A 105 -10.22 6.35 1.91
N VAL A 106 -9.08 5.67 1.81
CA VAL A 106 -7.97 5.84 2.75
C VAL A 106 -7.37 7.23 2.61
N ASP A 107 -7.12 7.67 1.37
CA ASP A 107 -6.58 9.00 1.09
C ASP A 107 -7.54 10.10 1.58
N GLU A 108 -8.83 9.91 1.37
CA GLU A 108 -9.85 10.86 1.83
C GLU A 108 -9.89 10.95 3.36
N LEU A 109 -9.82 9.81 4.05
CA LEU A 109 -9.77 9.77 5.51
C LEU A 109 -8.53 10.48 6.06
N ALA A 110 -7.39 10.26 5.43
CA ALA A 110 -6.14 10.93 5.79
C ALA A 110 -6.27 12.45 5.61
N ALA A 111 -6.86 12.89 4.50
CA ALA A 111 -7.09 14.30 4.23
C ALA A 111 -8.06 14.94 5.24
N ARG A 112 -9.14 14.25 5.59
CA ARG A 112 -10.09 14.69 6.62
C ARG A 112 -9.43 14.83 7.97
N ARG A 113 -8.61 13.85 8.34
CA ARG A 113 -7.89 13.87 9.61
C ARG A 113 -6.92 15.04 9.68
N ALA A 114 -6.22 15.33 8.58
CA ALA A 114 -5.32 16.48 8.51
C ALA A 114 -6.04 17.80 8.63
N ARG A 115 -7.24 17.92 8.04
CA ARG A 115 -8.05 19.15 8.11
C ARG A 115 -8.78 19.33 9.41
N GLY A 116 -9.26 18.25 10.00
CA GLY A 116 -10.03 18.27 11.23
C GLY A 116 -9.23 17.94 12.48
N GLY A 117 -7.94 17.71 12.35
CA GLY A 117 -7.07 17.26 13.42
C GLY A 117 -6.69 18.34 14.42
N ALA A 118 -7.28 19.46 14.27
CA ALA A 118 -7.09 20.53 15.25
C ALA A 118 -7.81 20.18 16.57
#